data_a86f88b41c61640b907b9f96e6bb97de
#
_entry.id   a86f88b41c61640b907b9f96e6bb97de
#
_cell.length_a   1.000
_cell.length_b   1.000
_cell.length_c   1.000
_cell.angle_alpha   90.00
_cell.angle_beta   90.00
_cell.angle_gamma   90.00
#
_symmetry.space_group_name_H-M   'P 1'
#
loop_
_entity.id
_entity.type
_entity.pdbx_description
1 polymer ?
#
loop_
_entity_poly.entity_id
_entity_poly.type
_entity_poly.pdbx_seq_one_letter_code
_entity_poly.pdbx_strand_id
1 'polypeptide(L)'
;AEFGLIDNGGDIVLFSNRDVRVGIFAGNAPSSGKFAFVVPPQKEILGICTSSATVGPSVSFGTADAVVCFSRNPAHADAWATSLCNVITPENFSDVVPTESSLCGVYAVSGDWVGTCGVLPRVVPANVDAGLITRG
;
A
#
# COMPACT_ATOMS: atom_id res chain seq x y z
N ALA A 1 -20.54 4.37 -13.84
CA ALA A 1 -20.09 5.36 -12.86
C ALA A 1 -18.71 5.87 -13.25
N GLU A 2 -18.47 7.13 -13.04
CA GLU A 2 -17.18 7.77 -13.36
C GLU A 2 -16.15 7.58 -12.25
N PHE A 3 -16.63 7.20 -11.09
CA PHE A 3 -15.78 7.05 -9.91
C PHE A 3 -16.37 5.99 -8.99
N GLY A 4 -15.55 5.10 -8.54
CA GLY A 4 -15.92 4.11 -7.53
C GLY A 4 -14.76 3.91 -6.56
N LEU A 5 -15.07 3.96 -5.27
CA LEU A 5 -14.09 3.73 -4.22
C LEU A 5 -14.77 2.96 -3.10
N ILE A 6 -14.17 1.84 -2.74
CA ILE A 6 -14.55 1.07 -1.56
C ILE A 6 -13.34 1.02 -0.66
N ASP A 7 -13.49 1.51 0.56
CA ASP A 7 -12.45 1.53 1.56
C ASP A 7 -12.88 0.64 2.72
N ASN A 8 -12.02 -0.29 3.07
CA ASN A 8 -12.27 -1.21 4.17
C ASN A 8 -11.00 -1.31 5.02
N GLY A 9 -10.73 -0.24 5.77
CA GLY A 9 -9.66 -0.24 6.77
C GLY A 9 -8.25 -0.44 6.24
N GLY A 10 -7.93 0.02 5.06
CA GLY A 10 -6.62 -0.14 4.44
C GLY A 10 -6.68 -0.91 3.13
N ASP A 11 -7.84 -1.48 2.82
CA ASP A 11 -8.08 -2.14 1.55
C ASP A 11 -9.00 -1.27 0.71
N ILE A 12 -8.51 -0.88 -0.44
CA ILE A 12 -9.21 0.02 -1.33
C ILE A 12 -9.47 -0.68 -2.66
N VAL A 13 -10.68 -0.56 -3.16
CA VAL A 13 -11.02 -0.92 -4.53
C VAL A 13 -11.44 0.34 -5.24
N LEU A 14 -10.75 0.66 -6.32
CA LEU A 14 -10.85 1.97 -6.95
C LEU A 14 -10.99 1.85 -8.46
N PHE A 15 -11.89 2.63 -9.03
CA PHE A 15 -11.81 3.04 -10.43
C PHE A 15 -12.22 4.51 -10.52
N SER A 16 -11.65 5.25 -11.46
CA SER A 16 -11.88 6.68 -11.54
C SER A 16 -11.44 7.21 -12.91
N ASN A 17 -12.12 8.24 -13.38
CA ASN A 17 -11.71 8.97 -14.58
C ASN A 17 -10.80 10.17 -14.29
N ARG A 18 -10.36 10.31 -13.05
CA ARG A 18 -9.48 11.39 -12.62
C ARG A 18 -8.45 10.87 -11.61
N ASP A 19 -7.45 11.69 -11.28
CA ASP A 19 -6.48 11.35 -10.26
C ASP A 19 -7.14 11.24 -8.90
N VAL A 20 -6.72 10.24 -8.12
CA VAL A 20 -7.17 10.04 -6.75
C VAL A 20 -5.94 9.96 -5.85
N ARG A 21 -5.97 10.68 -4.74
CA ARG A 21 -4.90 10.62 -3.75
C ARG A 21 -5.24 9.59 -2.69
N VAL A 22 -4.28 8.72 -2.41
CA VAL A 22 -4.41 7.67 -1.39
C VAL A 22 -3.27 7.85 -0.39
N GLY A 23 -3.62 8.17 0.84
CA GLY A 23 -2.65 8.37 1.91
C GLY A 23 -1.90 7.10 2.26
N ILE A 24 -0.61 7.25 2.60
CA ILE A 24 0.25 6.13 2.99
C ILE A 24 0.40 6.16 4.50
N PHE A 25 -0.11 5.13 5.17
CA PHE A 25 -0.02 4.99 6.62
C PHE A 25 0.83 3.75 6.93
N ALA A 26 1.88 3.94 7.68
CA ALA A 26 2.91 2.93 7.90
C ALA A 26 3.18 2.74 9.39
N GLY A 27 2.14 2.52 10.17
CA GLY A 27 2.26 2.23 11.59
C GLY A 27 3.07 3.28 12.33
N ASN A 28 4.19 2.86 12.92
CA ASN A 28 5.07 3.73 13.70
C ASN A 28 6.18 4.37 12.87
N ALA A 29 6.22 4.15 11.56
CA ALA A 29 7.26 4.75 10.72
C ALA A 29 7.15 6.27 10.73
N PRO A 30 8.28 6.99 10.72
CA PRO A 30 8.25 8.46 10.71
C PRO A 30 7.51 9.07 9.52
N SER A 31 7.47 8.36 8.40
CA SER A 31 6.80 8.82 7.19
C SER A 31 5.29 8.57 7.18
N SER A 32 4.75 7.89 8.20
CA SER A 32 3.32 7.57 8.24
C SER A 32 2.47 8.84 8.18
N GLY A 33 1.54 8.88 7.25
CA GLY A 33 0.64 10.03 7.06
C GLY A 33 1.26 11.23 6.37
N LYS A 34 2.53 11.17 5.94
CA LYS A 34 3.24 12.30 5.35
C LYS A 34 3.33 12.24 3.83
N PHE A 35 2.91 11.13 3.24
CA PHE A 35 2.95 10.91 1.80
C PHE A 35 1.65 10.33 1.31
N ALA A 36 1.39 10.50 0.03
CA ALA A 36 0.24 9.91 -0.63
C ALA A 36 0.62 9.45 -2.04
N PHE A 37 -0.05 8.38 -2.49
CA PHE A 37 -0.01 8.02 -3.90
C PHE A 37 -0.96 8.91 -4.69
N VAL A 38 -0.53 9.33 -5.86
CA VAL A 38 -1.42 9.95 -6.84
C VAL A 38 -1.75 8.88 -7.88
N VAL A 39 -2.91 8.26 -7.72
CA VAL A 39 -3.35 7.18 -8.59
C VAL A 39 -3.99 7.79 -9.82
N PRO A 40 -3.42 7.55 -11.03
CA PRO A 40 -3.98 8.12 -12.25
C PRO A 40 -5.32 7.47 -12.59
N PRO A 41 -6.06 8.04 -13.56
CA PRO A 41 -7.34 7.46 -13.98
C PRO A 41 -7.23 5.97 -14.30
N GLN A 42 -8.19 5.20 -13.82
CA GLN A 42 -8.26 3.75 -13.98
C GLN A 42 -9.55 3.37 -14.69
N LYS A 43 -9.45 2.72 -15.85
CA LYS A 43 -10.60 2.22 -16.59
C LYS A 43 -11.16 0.94 -16.02
N GLU A 44 -10.33 0.20 -15.32
CA GLU A 44 -10.69 -1.05 -14.65
C GLU A 44 -10.42 -0.91 -13.16
N ILE A 45 -11.02 -1.77 -12.36
CA ILE A 45 -10.80 -1.71 -10.93
C ILE A 45 -9.32 -1.95 -10.60
N LEU A 46 -8.86 -1.25 -9.58
CA LEU A 46 -7.53 -1.42 -9.02
C LEU A 46 -7.67 -1.67 -7.54
N GLY A 47 -7.15 -2.78 -7.07
CA GLY A 47 -7.05 -3.07 -5.65
C GLY A 47 -5.78 -2.46 -5.09
N ILE A 48 -5.89 -1.74 -3.99
CA ILE A 48 -4.77 -1.13 -3.26
C ILE A 48 -4.95 -1.57 -1.81
N CYS A 49 -4.13 -2.52 -1.39
CA CYS A 49 -4.27 -3.11 -0.06
C CYS A 49 -3.02 -2.83 0.76
N THR A 50 -3.23 -2.35 1.98
CA THR A 50 -2.17 -2.05 2.92
C THR A 50 -2.26 -2.98 4.11
N SER A 51 -1.16 -3.64 4.42
CA SER A 51 -0.99 -4.37 5.67
C SER A 51 0.06 -3.64 6.50
N SER A 52 -0.24 -3.41 7.77
CA SER A 52 0.66 -2.71 8.69
C SER A 52 1.05 -3.63 9.82
N ALA A 53 2.25 -3.43 10.35
CA ALA A 53 2.67 -4.10 11.55
C ALA A 53 1.74 -3.71 12.69
N THR A 54 1.41 -4.69 13.53
CA THR A 54 0.55 -4.47 14.68
C THR A 54 1.30 -3.59 15.69
N VAL A 55 0.66 -2.52 16.10
CA VAL A 55 1.17 -1.66 17.16
C VAL A 55 0.81 -2.31 18.49
N GLY A 56 1.79 -2.55 19.32
CA GLY A 56 1.56 -3.12 20.64
C GLY A 56 2.57 -4.19 21.00
N PRO A 57 2.30 -4.95 22.06
CA PRO A 57 3.26 -5.95 22.57
C PRO A 57 3.39 -7.20 21.71
N SER A 58 2.60 -7.35 20.65
CA SER A 58 2.75 -8.49 19.78
C SER A 58 4.06 -8.37 19.02
N VAL A 59 4.92 -9.35 19.19
CA VAL A 59 6.18 -9.40 18.48
C VAL A 59 5.88 -9.82 17.05
N SER A 60 6.04 -8.88 16.15
CA SER A 60 6.04 -9.18 14.75
C SER A 60 7.48 -9.52 14.35
N PHE A 61 7.72 -10.71 13.87
CA PHE A 61 8.98 -11.06 13.26
C PHE A 61 9.10 -10.44 11.88
N GLY A 62 7.99 -10.02 11.36
CA GLY A 62 7.99 -9.21 10.18
C GLY A 62 8.51 -7.85 10.60
N THR A 63 9.01 -7.18 9.77
CA THR A 63 9.83 -6.10 10.05
C THR A 63 9.49 -4.92 9.22
N ALA A 64 8.53 -5.07 8.28
CA ALA A 64 7.96 -3.92 7.59
C ALA A 64 6.91 -3.25 8.47
N ASP A 65 6.97 -1.94 8.55
CA ASP A 65 5.92 -1.16 9.20
C ASP A 65 4.64 -1.19 8.38
N ALA A 66 4.75 -1.23 7.07
CA ALA A 66 3.63 -1.40 6.17
C ALA A 66 4.08 -1.93 4.81
N VAL A 67 3.18 -2.65 4.16
CA VAL A 67 3.33 -3.07 2.76
C VAL A 67 2.04 -2.72 2.02
N VAL A 68 2.18 -2.00 0.93
CA VAL A 68 1.06 -1.67 0.03
C VAL A 68 1.22 -2.45 -1.25
N CYS A 69 0.20 -3.20 -1.62
CA CYS A 69 0.19 -3.96 -2.86
C CYS A 69 -0.90 -3.44 -3.79
N PHE A 70 -0.58 -3.40 -5.08
CA PHE A 70 -1.47 -2.94 -6.15
C PHE A 70 -1.74 -4.10 -7.08
N SER A 71 -3.01 -4.41 -7.34
CA SER A 71 -3.40 -5.48 -8.24
C SER A 71 -4.75 -5.19 -8.89
N ARG A 72 -4.93 -5.66 -10.12
CA ARG A 72 -6.26 -5.69 -10.74
C ARG A 72 -7.21 -6.64 -10.03
N ASN A 73 -6.67 -7.58 -9.25
CA ASN A 73 -7.46 -8.46 -8.40
C ASN A 73 -7.27 -8.03 -6.93
N PRO A 74 -8.28 -7.38 -6.31
CA PRO A 74 -8.14 -6.90 -4.94
C PRO A 74 -7.84 -7.99 -3.92
N ALA A 75 -8.35 -9.20 -4.11
CA ALA A 75 -8.07 -10.32 -3.22
C ALA A 75 -6.59 -10.73 -3.27
N HIS A 76 -5.97 -10.65 -4.43
CA HIS A 76 -4.53 -10.90 -4.56
C HIS A 76 -3.72 -9.80 -3.89
N ALA A 77 -4.14 -8.54 -4.05
CA ALA A 77 -3.46 -7.43 -3.38
C ALA A 77 -3.49 -7.60 -1.87
N ASP A 78 -4.64 -7.96 -1.31
CA ASP A 78 -4.79 -8.19 0.13
C ASP A 78 -3.92 -9.36 0.61
N ALA A 79 -3.98 -10.49 -0.07
CA ALA A 79 -3.21 -11.68 0.31
C ALA A 79 -1.70 -11.41 0.28
N TRP A 80 -1.21 -10.74 -0.77
CA TRP A 80 0.20 -10.43 -0.89
C TRP A 80 0.64 -9.39 0.14
N ALA A 81 -0.14 -8.34 0.38
CA ALA A 81 0.20 -7.34 1.38
C ALA A 81 0.35 -7.97 2.76
N THR A 82 -0.57 -8.85 3.13
CA THR A 82 -0.53 -9.56 4.41
C THR A 82 0.69 -10.47 4.52
N SER A 83 0.93 -11.28 3.51
CA SER A 83 2.07 -12.21 3.50
C SER A 83 3.40 -11.49 3.54
N LEU A 84 3.56 -10.48 2.70
CA LEU A 84 4.82 -9.76 2.59
C LEU A 84 5.11 -8.93 3.84
N CYS A 85 4.11 -8.33 4.46
CA CYS A 85 4.30 -7.55 5.67
C CYS A 85 4.90 -8.38 6.81
N ASN A 86 4.61 -9.67 6.83
CA ASN A 86 5.11 -10.57 7.85
C ASN A 86 6.56 -11.03 7.62
N VAL A 87 7.10 -10.89 6.43
CA VAL A 87 8.40 -11.48 6.08
C VAL A 87 9.41 -10.49 5.52
N ILE A 88 8.98 -9.34 5.01
CA ILE A 88 9.89 -8.39 4.37
C ILE A 88 10.82 -7.72 5.37
N THR A 89 12.10 -7.72 5.03
CA THR A 89 13.12 -6.87 5.65
C THR A 89 13.82 -6.09 4.54
N PRO A 90 14.54 -5.00 4.87
CA PRO A 90 15.36 -4.33 3.86
C PRO A 90 16.34 -5.26 3.16
N GLU A 91 16.86 -6.26 3.88
CA GLU A 91 17.86 -7.18 3.36
C GLU A 91 17.28 -8.22 2.41
N ASN A 92 16.06 -8.68 2.64
CA ASN A 92 15.46 -9.75 1.84
C ASN A 92 14.46 -9.28 0.79
N PHE A 93 14.21 -7.99 0.70
CA PHE A 93 13.12 -7.46 -0.13
C PHE A 93 13.18 -7.97 -1.57
N SER A 94 14.35 -7.90 -2.19
CA SER A 94 14.51 -8.33 -3.58
C SER A 94 14.31 -9.83 -3.77
N ASP A 95 14.48 -10.61 -2.71
CA ASP A 95 14.34 -12.06 -2.78
C ASP A 95 12.90 -12.53 -2.59
N VAL A 96 12.13 -11.79 -1.79
CA VAL A 96 10.77 -12.25 -1.41
C VAL A 96 9.66 -11.59 -2.20
N VAL A 97 9.91 -10.43 -2.83
CA VAL A 97 8.87 -9.80 -3.65
C VAL A 97 8.60 -10.64 -4.89
N PRO A 98 7.31 -10.80 -5.26
CA PRO A 98 6.98 -11.58 -6.45
C PRO A 98 7.40 -10.82 -7.71
N THR A 99 8.08 -11.52 -8.61
CA THR A 99 8.47 -10.98 -9.91
C THR A 99 7.49 -11.36 -11.01
N GLU A 100 6.74 -12.43 -10.79
CA GLU A 100 5.73 -12.92 -11.71
C GLU A 100 4.46 -13.16 -10.93
N SER A 101 3.53 -12.22 -10.99
CA SER A 101 2.29 -12.38 -10.27
C SER A 101 1.25 -11.45 -10.84
N SER A 102 0.04 -11.53 -10.33
CA SER A 102 -1.03 -10.59 -10.63
C SER A 102 -0.80 -9.22 -10.00
N LEU A 103 0.28 -9.03 -9.24
CA LEU A 103 0.59 -7.73 -8.65
C LEU A 103 1.13 -6.77 -9.71
N CYS A 104 0.61 -5.55 -9.70
CA CYS A 104 1.15 -4.45 -10.49
C CYS A 104 2.36 -3.84 -9.81
N GLY A 105 2.33 -3.71 -8.49
CA GLY A 105 3.42 -3.12 -7.75
C GLY A 105 3.34 -3.36 -6.25
N VAL A 106 4.47 -3.16 -5.59
CA VAL A 106 4.64 -3.32 -4.14
C VAL A 106 5.41 -2.10 -3.62
N TYR A 107 4.94 -1.54 -2.53
CA TYR A 107 5.58 -0.45 -1.81
C TYR A 107 5.69 -0.85 -0.34
N ALA A 108 6.91 -0.95 0.18
CA ALA A 108 7.15 -1.40 1.55
C ALA A 108 7.90 -0.34 2.33
N VAL A 109 7.56 -0.18 3.60
CA VAL A 109 8.19 0.78 4.50
C VAL A 109 8.67 0.05 5.76
N SER A 110 9.91 0.30 6.14
CA SER A 110 10.46 -0.19 7.39
C SER A 110 11.37 0.88 7.99
N GLY A 111 10.90 1.59 9.01
CA GLY A 111 11.59 2.76 9.53
C GLY A 111 11.78 3.82 8.46
N ASP A 112 13.03 4.16 8.17
CA ASP A 112 13.38 5.12 7.11
C ASP A 112 13.58 4.45 5.74
N TRP A 113 13.55 3.12 5.71
CA TRP A 113 13.75 2.38 4.48
C TRP A 113 12.44 2.26 3.69
N VAL A 114 12.54 2.42 2.39
CA VAL A 114 11.43 2.21 1.46
C VAL A 114 11.91 1.30 0.33
N GLY A 115 11.17 0.23 0.10
CA GLY A 115 11.40 -0.67 -1.02
C GLY A 115 10.24 -0.60 -2.01
N THR A 116 10.55 -0.60 -3.30
CA THR A 116 9.55 -0.57 -4.35
C THR A 116 9.84 -1.64 -5.39
N CYS A 117 8.77 -2.19 -5.95
CA CYS A 117 8.87 -3.19 -7.00
C CYS A 117 7.67 -3.04 -7.93
N GLY A 118 7.91 -3.21 -9.22
CA GLY A 118 6.84 -3.12 -10.23
C GLY A 118 6.46 -1.69 -10.58
N VAL A 119 5.26 -1.53 -11.10
CA VAL A 119 4.74 -0.24 -11.53
C VAL A 119 3.91 0.36 -10.40
N LEU A 120 4.31 1.53 -9.93
CA LEU A 120 3.66 2.22 -8.82
C LEU A 120 3.18 3.60 -9.25
N PRO A 121 2.08 4.08 -8.64
CA PRO A 121 1.69 5.48 -8.79
C PRO A 121 2.77 6.41 -8.22
N ARG A 122 2.73 7.65 -8.66
CA ARG A 122 3.62 8.69 -8.12
C ARG A 122 3.32 8.91 -6.63
N VAL A 123 4.38 9.07 -5.85
CA VAL A 123 4.28 9.41 -4.43
C VAL A 123 4.59 10.89 -4.26
N VAL A 124 3.75 11.58 -3.53
CA VAL A 124 3.90 13.02 -3.28
C VAL A 124 3.85 13.29 -1.79
N PRO A 125 4.52 14.35 -1.30
CA PRO A 125 4.34 14.78 0.07
C PRO A 125 2.89 15.18 0.31
N ALA A 126 2.36 14.80 1.48
CA ALA A 126 1.00 15.12 1.86
C ALA A 126 0.94 15.18 3.38
N ASN A 127 -0.03 15.95 3.89
CA ASN A 127 -0.39 15.93 5.28
C ASN A 127 -1.72 15.21 5.37
N VAL A 128 -1.68 13.94 5.74
CA VAL A 128 -2.86 13.11 5.74
C VAL A 128 -3.23 12.79 7.17
N ASP A 129 -4.41 13.23 7.58
CA ASP A 129 -5.00 12.86 8.84
C ASP A 129 -5.57 11.44 8.69
N ALA A 130 -5.32 10.58 9.68
CA ALA A 130 -5.82 9.21 9.67
C ALA A 130 -7.36 9.14 9.53
N GLY A 131 -8.09 10.14 10.02
CA GLY A 131 -9.54 10.23 9.84
C GLY A 131 -9.97 10.60 8.43
N LEU A 132 -9.05 11.00 7.57
CA LEU A 132 -9.31 11.42 6.20
C LEU A 132 -8.70 10.47 5.17
N ILE A 133 -8.34 9.27 5.59
CA ILE A 133 -7.82 8.23 4.68
C ILE A 133 -8.80 8.06 3.52
N THR A 134 -8.27 7.94 2.32
CA THR A 134 -9.00 7.64 1.10
C THR A 134 -9.96 8.71 0.61
N ARG A 135 -9.88 9.89 1.14
CA ARG A 135 -10.63 10.99 0.55
C ARG A 135 -9.86 11.53 -0.64
N GLY A 136 -10.37 11.21 -1.75
CA GLY A 136 -9.80 11.63 -3.02
C GLY A 136 -10.17 13.04 -3.43
#